data_4be777379bb6bc86187de878751c8b9d
#
_entry.id   4be777379bb6bc86187de878751c8b9d
#
_cell.length_a   1.000
_cell.length_b   1.000
_cell.length_c   1.000
_cell.angle_alpha   90.00
_cell.angle_beta   90.00
_cell.angle_gamma   90.00
#
_symmetry.space_group_name_H-M   'P 1'
#
loop_
_entity.id
_entity.type
_entity.pdbx_description
1 polymer ?
#
loop_
_entity_poly.entity_id
_entity_poly.type
_entity_poly.pdbx_seq_one_letter_code
_entity_poly.pdbx_strand_id
1 'polypeptide(L)'
;MKKFLIAPSILSADFARLGEDTQKVLECGADVIHFDVMDNHYVPNLTMGPMFCKGLRDYGISAPIDVHLMASPVDELILSFAKAGANNISIHVDSTRHLDRSIQLIKEQGCTAGIVLNPAVSLDCLEYIIDKIDLILIMSVNPGFGGQSFIPYILKKITQTRELINKSGRNIRLEVDGGVKIENIAEIAKAGADMFVAGSAIFSQPNYQVVIDAMRKQLATVE
;
A
#
# COMPACT_ATOMS: atom_id res chain seq x y z
N MET A 1 -12.35 14.55 -1.54
CA MET A 1 -11.69 13.25 -1.21
C MET A 1 -11.36 13.26 0.27
N LYS A 2 -11.41 12.09 0.97
CA LYS A 2 -10.92 11.99 2.34
C LYS A 2 -9.43 12.38 2.37
N LYS A 3 -9.02 13.16 3.38
CA LYS A 3 -7.63 13.57 3.55
C LYS A 3 -6.75 12.35 3.86
N PHE A 4 -7.19 11.50 4.79
CA PHE A 4 -6.46 10.31 5.22
C PHE A 4 -7.19 9.03 4.86
N LEU A 5 -6.47 8.02 4.32
CA LEU A 5 -7.00 6.71 3.97
C LEU A 5 -6.37 5.63 4.88
N ILE A 6 -7.21 4.72 5.38
CA ILE A 6 -6.78 3.51 6.08
C ILE A 6 -6.93 2.35 5.11
N ALA A 7 -5.82 1.64 4.86
CA ALA A 7 -5.69 0.53 3.94
C ALA A 7 -5.30 -0.76 4.69
N PRO A 8 -6.25 -1.56 5.19
CA PRO A 8 -5.93 -2.84 5.82
C PRO A 8 -5.24 -3.78 4.85
N SER A 9 -4.04 -4.30 5.26
CA SER A 9 -3.36 -5.36 4.50
C SER A 9 -3.98 -6.71 4.81
N ILE A 10 -4.62 -7.31 3.82
CA ILE A 10 -5.24 -8.63 3.93
C ILE A 10 -4.23 -9.78 4.04
N LEU A 11 -2.94 -9.49 3.97
CA LEU A 11 -1.89 -10.45 4.33
C LEU A 11 -2.07 -10.98 5.78
N SER A 12 -2.73 -10.20 6.64
CA SER A 12 -3.00 -10.57 8.04
C SER A 12 -4.42 -11.08 8.29
N ALA A 13 -5.26 -11.20 7.25
CA ALA A 13 -6.64 -11.68 7.35
C ALA A 13 -6.72 -13.21 7.46
N ASP A 14 -7.89 -13.73 7.78
CA ASP A 14 -8.18 -15.17 7.74
C ASP A 14 -8.35 -15.62 6.28
N PHE A 15 -7.32 -16.26 5.73
CA PHE A 15 -7.32 -16.75 4.34
C PHE A 15 -8.42 -17.79 4.04
N ALA A 16 -8.89 -18.53 5.05
CA ALA A 16 -9.99 -19.48 4.88
C ALA A 16 -11.34 -18.76 4.68
N ARG A 17 -11.45 -17.49 5.08
CA ARG A 17 -12.64 -16.66 4.98
C ARG A 17 -12.32 -15.24 4.47
N LEU A 18 -11.38 -15.16 3.51
CA LEU A 18 -10.81 -13.89 3.07
C LEU A 18 -11.86 -12.86 2.61
N GLY A 19 -12.89 -13.31 1.87
CA GLY A 19 -13.98 -12.43 1.42
C GLY A 19 -14.78 -11.84 2.58
N GLU A 20 -15.15 -12.68 3.56
CA GLU A 20 -15.90 -12.26 4.75
C GLU A 20 -15.09 -11.28 5.59
N ASP A 21 -13.80 -11.56 5.82
CA ASP A 21 -12.92 -10.75 6.64
C ASP A 21 -12.63 -9.39 5.98
N THR A 22 -12.47 -9.39 4.64
CA THR A 22 -12.32 -8.19 3.84
C THR A 22 -13.59 -7.33 3.88
N GLN A 23 -14.76 -7.93 3.72
CA GLN A 23 -16.04 -7.21 3.79
C GLN A 23 -16.22 -6.58 5.16
N LYS A 24 -15.96 -7.34 6.23
CA LYS A 24 -16.10 -6.87 7.61
C LYS A 24 -15.20 -5.66 7.92
N VAL A 25 -13.94 -5.67 7.47
CA VAL A 25 -13.03 -4.53 7.72
C VAL A 25 -13.46 -3.28 6.95
N LEU A 26 -14.04 -3.43 5.77
CA LEU A 26 -14.63 -2.33 4.99
C LEU A 26 -15.87 -1.75 5.67
N GLU A 27 -16.75 -2.59 6.20
CA GLU A 27 -17.93 -2.18 6.98
C GLU A 27 -17.53 -1.41 8.24
N CYS A 28 -16.38 -1.71 8.81
CA CYS A 28 -15.78 -0.97 9.94
C CYS A 28 -15.15 0.37 9.53
N GLY A 29 -15.20 0.77 8.26
CA GLY A 29 -14.77 2.09 7.81
C GLY A 29 -13.37 2.18 7.21
N ALA A 30 -12.78 1.04 6.80
CA ALA A 30 -11.61 1.03 5.92
C ALA A 30 -11.94 1.64 4.55
N ASP A 31 -10.95 2.22 3.89
CA ASP A 31 -11.15 2.96 2.63
C ASP A 31 -10.71 2.15 1.40
N VAL A 32 -9.62 1.40 1.55
CA VAL A 32 -8.91 0.69 0.48
C VAL A 32 -8.50 -0.66 1.03
N ILE A 33 -8.41 -1.69 0.21
CA ILE A 33 -7.82 -2.97 0.59
C ILE A 33 -6.40 -3.05 0.04
N HIS A 34 -5.42 -3.19 0.93
CA HIS A 34 -4.03 -3.39 0.57
C HIS A 34 -3.72 -4.88 0.36
N PHE A 35 -3.12 -5.19 -0.79
CA PHE A 35 -2.93 -6.56 -1.27
C PHE A 35 -1.44 -6.84 -1.50
N ASP A 36 -0.78 -7.45 -0.51
CA ASP A 36 0.65 -7.77 -0.54
C ASP A 36 0.96 -9.02 -1.36
N VAL A 37 1.63 -8.87 -2.50
CA VAL A 37 2.02 -9.94 -3.42
C VAL A 37 3.50 -10.23 -3.31
N MET A 38 3.85 -11.46 -2.96
CA MET A 38 5.21 -11.93 -2.78
C MET A 38 5.46 -13.19 -3.62
N ASP A 39 6.60 -13.26 -4.30
CA ASP A 39 6.93 -14.31 -5.27
C ASP A 39 8.00 -15.32 -4.79
N ASN A 40 8.44 -15.21 -3.55
CA ASN A 40 9.56 -15.99 -3.01
C ASN A 40 10.89 -15.82 -3.78
N HIS A 41 11.01 -14.72 -4.52
CA HIS A 41 12.21 -14.37 -5.25
C HIS A 41 12.70 -12.96 -4.89
N TYR A 42 11.83 -11.95 -5.02
CA TYR A 42 12.12 -10.58 -4.58
C TYR A 42 12.22 -10.48 -3.04
N VAL A 43 11.36 -11.19 -2.33
CA VAL A 43 11.36 -11.34 -0.87
C VAL A 43 11.28 -12.83 -0.49
N PRO A 44 11.81 -13.26 0.70
CA PRO A 44 11.82 -14.66 1.10
C PRO A 44 10.47 -15.16 1.66
N ASN A 45 9.39 -14.86 0.97
CA ASN A 45 8.03 -15.27 1.30
C ASN A 45 7.19 -15.39 0.02
N LEU A 46 6.17 -16.24 0.05
CA LEU A 46 5.21 -16.46 -1.03
C LEU A 46 3.80 -16.18 -0.50
N THR A 47 3.03 -15.37 -1.21
CA THR A 47 1.67 -15.01 -0.78
C THR A 47 0.62 -15.30 -1.86
N MET A 48 -0.24 -14.33 -2.15
CA MET A 48 -1.43 -14.46 -2.97
C MET A 48 -1.17 -14.06 -4.42
N GLY A 49 -1.71 -14.82 -5.37
CA GLY A 49 -1.72 -14.47 -6.79
C GLY A 49 -2.99 -13.73 -7.24
N PRO A 50 -3.08 -13.40 -8.56
CA PRO A 50 -4.21 -12.65 -9.13
C PRO A 50 -5.58 -13.32 -8.94
N MET A 51 -5.61 -14.65 -8.77
CA MET A 51 -6.86 -15.39 -8.52
C MET A 51 -7.53 -14.98 -7.21
N PHE A 52 -6.78 -14.56 -6.18
CA PHE A 52 -7.35 -14.06 -4.93
C PHE A 52 -7.97 -12.67 -5.13
N CYS A 53 -7.33 -11.79 -5.89
CA CYS A 53 -7.87 -10.48 -6.25
C CYS A 53 -9.19 -10.65 -7.02
N LYS A 54 -9.21 -11.54 -8.04
CA LYS A 54 -10.43 -11.88 -8.76
C LYS A 54 -11.49 -12.48 -7.84
N GLY A 55 -11.12 -13.38 -6.93
CA GLY A 55 -12.01 -13.98 -5.95
C GLY A 55 -12.68 -12.95 -5.04
N LEU A 56 -11.96 -11.92 -4.59
CA LEU A 56 -12.55 -10.81 -3.84
C LEU A 56 -13.57 -10.03 -4.68
N ARG A 57 -13.30 -9.78 -5.96
CA ARG A 57 -14.25 -9.13 -6.87
C ARG A 57 -15.49 -9.98 -7.10
N ASP A 58 -15.32 -11.28 -7.33
CA ASP A 58 -16.43 -12.23 -7.51
C ASP A 58 -17.27 -12.36 -6.21
N TYR A 59 -16.66 -12.23 -5.05
CA TYR A 59 -17.35 -12.19 -3.74
C TYR A 59 -18.20 -10.93 -3.56
N GLY A 60 -17.94 -9.86 -4.32
CA GLY A 60 -18.70 -8.60 -4.27
C GLY A 60 -17.93 -7.42 -3.66
N ILE A 61 -16.63 -7.55 -3.37
CA ILE A 61 -15.82 -6.43 -2.89
C ILE A 61 -15.70 -5.38 -3.99
N SER A 62 -16.35 -4.22 -3.81
CA SER A 62 -16.32 -3.09 -4.74
C SER A 62 -15.32 -2.00 -4.34
N ALA A 63 -14.83 -2.00 -3.10
CA ALA A 63 -13.82 -1.06 -2.63
C ALA A 63 -12.54 -1.11 -3.48
N PRO A 64 -11.77 -0.01 -3.56
CA PRO A 64 -10.49 -0.01 -4.24
C PRO A 64 -9.56 -1.10 -3.70
N ILE A 65 -8.90 -1.84 -4.60
CA ILE A 65 -7.83 -2.79 -4.28
C ILE A 65 -6.53 -2.17 -4.74
N ASP A 66 -5.64 -1.97 -3.79
CA ASP A 66 -4.27 -1.47 -3.95
C ASP A 66 -3.30 -2.65 -3.89
N VAL A 67 -2.70 -2.99 -5.01
CA VAL A 67 -1.82 -4.15 -5.16
C VAL A 67 -0.38 -3.71 -5.05
N HIS A 68 0.31 -4.21 -4.02
CA HIS A 68 1.74 -4.01 -3.80
C HIS A 68 2.52 -5.23 -4.28
N LEU A 69 3.27 -5.08 -5.37
CA LEU A 69 4.05 -6.15 -6.00
C LEU A 69 5.48 -6.21 -5.44
N MET A 70 5.72 -7.10 -4.50
CA MET A 70 7.05 -7.55 -4.04
C MET A 70 7.48 -8.77 -4.86
N ALA A 71 7.73 -8.54 -6.15
CA ALA A 71 8.02 -9.60 -7.12
C ALA A 71 8.98 -9.11 -8.20
N SER A 72 9.71 -10.02 -8.82
CA SER A 72 10.59 -9.73 -9.96
C SER A 72 10.73 -10.96 -10.86
N PRO A 73 10.43 -10.84 -12.19
CA PRO A 73 9.98 -9.64 -12.90
C PRO A 73 8.50 -9.31 -12.65
N VAL A 74 8.09 -8.04 -12.86
CA VAL A 74 6.73 -7.55 -12.52
C VAL A 74 5.76 -7.44 -13.69
N ASP A 75 6.24 -7.28 -14.93
CA ASP A 75 5.40 -6.87 -16.08
C ASP A 75 4.19 -7.82 -16.30
N GLU A 76 4.38 -9.14 -16.24
CA GLU A 76 3.30 -10.11 -16.40
C GLU A 76 2.32 -10.10 -15.21
N LEU A 77 2.80 -9.80 -14.02
CA LEU A 77 1.95 -9.66 -12.84
C LEU A 77 1.10 -8.40 -12.92
N ILE A 78 1.64 -7.28 -13.43
CA ILE A 78 0.89 -6.06 -13.70
C ILE A 78 -0.34 -6.37 -14.56
N LEU A 79 -0.15 -7.04 -15.72
CA LEU A 79 -1.24 -7.41 -16.62
C LEU A 79 -2.28 -8.31 -15.93
N SER A 80 -1.79 -9.30 -15.17
CA SER A 80 -2.63 -10.28 -14.50
C SER A 80 -3.48 -9.68 -13.39
N PHE A 81 -2.90 -8.80 -12.56
CA PHE A 81 -3.62 -8.12 -11.47
C PHE A 81 -4.59 -7.05 -11.98
N ALA A 82 -4.22 -6.30 -13.01
CA ALA A 82 -5.13 -5.36 -13.66
C ALA A 82 -6.37 -6.08 -14.19
N LYS A 83 -6.19 -7.21 -14.90
CA LYS A 83 -7.30 -8.05 -15.37
C LYS A 83 -8.12 -8.66 -14.24
N ALA A 84 -7.51 -8.92 -13.09
CA ALA A 84 -8.18 -9.44 -11.90
C ALA A 84 -8.99 -8.38 -11.15
N GLY A 85 -8.86 -7.08 -11.51
CA GLY A 85 -9.65 -5.99 -10.94
C GLY A 85 -8.92 -5.12 -9.93
N ALA A 86 -7.58 -5.08 -9.94
CA ALA A 86 -6.80 -4.08 -9.21
C ALA A 86 -7.17 -2.67 -9.66
N ASN A 87 -7.18 -1.71 -8.72
CA ASN A 87 -7.37 -0.28 -9.02
C ASN A 87 -6.04 0.47 -9.04
N ASN A 88 -5.16 0.11 -8.12
CA ASN A 88 -3.81 0.63 -8.01
C ASN A 88 -2.81 -0.53 -8.05
N ILE A 89 -1.68 -0.34 -8.73
CA ILE A 89 -0.58 -1.30 -8.75
C ILE A 89 0.71 -0.56 -8.43
N SER A 90 1.36 -0.96 -7.35
CA SER A 90 2.61 -0.40 -6.86
C SER A 90 3.75 -1.39 -7.06
N ILE A 91 4.85 -0.93 -7.68
CA ILE A 91 6.04 -1.73 -7.98
C ILE A 91 7.29 -1.13 -7.34
N HIS A 92 8.18 -1.98 -6.83
CA HIS A 92 9.47 -1.53 -6.33
C HIS A 92 10.36 -1.01 -7.47
N VAL A 93 11.09 0.07 -7.20
CA VAL A 93 11.99 0.70 -8.20
C VAL A 93 13.09 -0.23 -8.71
N ASP A 94 13.46 -1.23 -7.91
CA ASP A 94 14.49 -2.22 -8.20
C ASP A 94 13.94 -3.58 -8.68
N SER A 95 12.61 -3.70 -8.83
CA SER A 95 11.95 -4.93 -9.30
C SER A 95 11.93 -5.08 -10.83
N THR A 96 12.29 -4.03 -11.56
CA THR A 96 12.32 -3.99 -13.03
C THR A 96 13.54 -3.22 -13.53
N ARG A 97 14.05 -3.60 -14.72
CA ARG A 97 15.14 -2.89 -15.38
C ARG A 97 14.69 -1.64 -16.14
N HIS A 98 13.40 -1.54 -16.43
CA HIS A 98 12.81 -0.46 -17.25
C HIS A 98 11.61 0.14 -16.55
N LEU A 99 11.90 0.83 -15.44
CA LEU A 99 10.88 1.38 -14.53
C LEU A 99 9.83 2.23 -15.25
N ASP A 100 10.27 3.14 -16.13
CA ASP A 100 9.38 4.00 -16.90
C ASP A 100 8.40 3.20 -17.77
N ARG A 101 8.87 2.13 -18.42
CA ARG A 101 8.02 1.24 -19.22
C ARG A 101 6.99 0.51 -18.35
N SER A 102 7.40 0.01 -17.19
CA SER A 102 6.48 -0.70 -16.27
C SER A 102 5.43 0.24 -15.70
N ILE A 103 5.77 1.51 -15.39
CA ILE A 103 4.80 2.56 -15.00
C ILE A 103 3.78 2.78 -16.12
N GLN A 104 4.26 2.94 -17.36
CA GLN A 104 3.37 3.11 -18.52
C GLN A 104 2.45 1.91 -18.70
N LEU A 105 2.98 0.68 -18.58
CA LEU A 105 2.19 -0.55 -18.66
C LEU A 105 1.04 -0.57 -17.64
N ILE A 106 1.27 -0.16 -16.38
CA ILE A 106 0.22 -0.05 -15.37
C ILE A 106 -0.88 0.91 -15.82
N LYS A 107 -0.50 2.08 -16.33
CA LYS A 107 -1.47 3.11 -16.78
C LYS A 107 -2.25 2.68 -18.02
N GLU A 108 -1.64 1.96 -18.95
CA GLU A 108 -2.30 1.40 -20.14
C GLU A 108 -3.38 0.37 -19.76
N GLN A 109 -3.25 -0.29 -18.59
CA GLN A 109 -4.29 -1.17 -18.07
C GLN A 109 -5.43 -0.43 -17.35
N GLY A 110 -5.40 0.90 -17.27
CA GLY A 110 -6.40 1.70 -16.57
C GLY A 110 -6.24 1.74 -15.05
N CYS A 111 -5.13 1.24 -14.52
CA CYS A 111 -4.79 1.31 -13.10
C CYS A 111 -4.03 2.61 -12.77
N THR A 112 -4.13 3.08 -11.53
CA THR A 112 -3.22 4.09 -11.01
C THR A 112 -1.85 3.45 -10.73
N ALA A 113 -0.77 4.20 -11.03
CA ALA A 113 0.60 3.70 -10.94
C ALA A 113 1.27 4.14 -9.65
N GLY A 114 1.67 3.18 -8.83
CA GLY A 114 2.42 3.38 -7.61
C GLY A 114 3.90 2.96 -7.72
N ILE A 115 4.76 3.65 -6.98
CA ILE A 115 6.18 3.31 -6.84
C ILE A 115 6.50 3.04 -5.38
N VAL A 116 7.23 1.96 -5.14
CA VAL A 116 7.60 1.52 -3.80
C VAL A 116 9.09 1.73 -3.55
N LEU A 117 9.40 2.31 -2.40
CA LEU A 117 10.77 2.56 -1.96
C LEU A 117 11.08 1.82 -0.66
N ASN A 118 11.99 0.87 -0.73
CA ASN A 118 12.54 0.18 0.44
C ASN A 118 13.23 1.16 1.40
N PRO A 119 13.40 0.82 2.70
CA PRO A 119 13.94 1.75 3.69
C PRO A 119 15.23 2.46 3.28
N ALA A 120 16.19 1.74 2.70
CA ALA A 120 17.51 2.26 2.33
C ALA A 120 17.59 2.85 0.90
N VAL A 121 16.52 2.77 0.09
CA VAL A 121 16.52 3.28 -1.28
C VAL A 121 16.42 4.81 -1.28
N SER A 122 17.26 5.49 -2.09
CA SER A 122 17.26 6.95 -2.25
C SER A 122 15.98 7.44 -2.93
N LEU A 123 15.59 8.69 -2.66
CA LEU A 123 14.49 9.38 -3.35
C LEU A 123 14.87 9.90 -4.74
N ASP A 124 16.13 9.88 -5.11
CA ASP A 124 16.65 10.43 -6.40
C ASP A 124 16.00 9.74 -7.61
N CYS A 125 15.60 8.47 -7.46
CA CYS A 125 14.90 7.73 -8.52
C CYS A 125 13.55 8.37 -8.92
N LEU A 126 12.96 9.23 -8.09
CA LEU A 126 11.70 9.92 -8.37
C LEU A 126 11.87 11.07 -9.36
N GLU A 127 13.07 11.64 -9.53
CA GLU A 127 13.33 12.86 -10.32
C GLU A 127 12.73 12.81 -11.73
N TYR A 128 12.85 11.66 -12.41
CA TYR A 128 12.41 11.50 -13.80
C TYR A 128 11.04 10.82 -13.97
N ILE A 129 10.40 10.39 -12.88
CA ILE A 129 9.14 9.65 -12.94
C ILE A 129 8.00 10.30 -12.16
N ILE A 130 8.27 11.32 -11.34
CA ILE A 130 7.29 11.94 -10.44
C ILE A 130 6.06 12.48 -11.18
N ASP A 131 6.21 12.93 -12.43
CA ASP A 131 5.10 13.43 -13.25
C ASP A 131 4.19 12.32 -13.79
N LYS A 132 4.60 11.06 -13.68
CA LYS A 132 3.93 9.89 -14.28
C LYS A 132 3.22 9.01 -13.27
N ILE A 133 3.48 9.20 -11.97
CA ILE A 133 2.99 8.35 -10.89
C ILE A 133 1.85 9.00 -10.13
N ASP A 134 1.02 8.19 -9.53
CA ASP A 134 -0.18 8.60 -8.80
C ASP A 134 -0.06 8.30 -7.29
N LEU A 135 0.90 7.43 -6.92
CA LEU A 135 1.15 7.01 -5.54
C LEU A 135 2.64 6.74 -5.31
N ILE A 136 3.13 7.10 -4.14
CA ILE A 136 4.45 6.70 -3.62
C ILE A 136 4.22 5.95 -2.31
N LEU A 137 4.65 4.69 -2.27
CA LEU A 137 4.64 3.85 -1.08
C LEU A 137 6.03 3.83 -0.46
N ILE A 138 6.14 4.29 0.78
CA ILE A 138 7.38 4.19 1.58
C ILE A 138 7.29 2.98 2.50
N MET A 139 8.18 2.02 2.32
CA MET A 139 8.33 0.91 3.25
C MET A 139 8.94 1.41 4.55
N SER A 140 8.26 1.18 5.65
CA SER A 140 8.74 1.47 7.00
C SER A 140 9.24 0.23 7.77
N VAL A 141 9.31 -0.89 7.06
CA VAL A 141 9.97 -2.15 7.45
C VAL A 141 10.68 -2.72 6.22
N ASN A 142 11.55 -3.72 6.40
CA ASN A 142 12.02 -4.49 5.26
C ASN A 142 10.89 -5.39 4.76
N PRO A 143 10.55 -5.37 3.45
CA PRO A 143 9.42 -6.15 2.92
C PRO A 143 9.64 -7.66 3.06
N GLY A 144 8.52 -8.42 3.11
CA GLY A 144 8.53 -9.88 3.14
C GLY A 144 7.69 -10.51 4.24
N PHE A 145 7.50 -9.86 5.38
CA PHE A 145 6.70 -10.40 6.49
C PHE A 145 5.89 -9.31 7.18
N GLY A 146 4.67 -9.67 7.61
CA GLY A 146 3.85 -8.81 8.45
C GLY A 146 4.31 -8.76 9.91
N GLY A 147 3.72 -7.85 10.71
CA GLY A 147 3.93 -7.77 12.15
C GLY A 147 5.25 -7.17 12.61
N GLN A 148 6.05 -6.59 11.74
CA GLN A 148 7.32 -5.95 12.06
C GLN A 148 7.16 -4.60 12.75
N SER A 149 8.21 -4.15 13.44
CA SER A 149 8.25 -2.83 14.07
C SER A 149 8.63 -1.74 13.08
N PHE A 150 7.93 -0.60 13.15
CA PHE A 150 8.22 0.58 12.36
C PHE A 150 9.67 1.06 12.56
N ILE A 151 10.37 1.36 11.47
CA ILE A 151 11.75 1.86 11.48
C ILE A 151 11.74 3.38 11.69
N PRO A 152 12.20 3.93 12.84
CA PRO A 152 11.97 5.34 13.20
C PRO A 152 12.55 6.36 12.22
N TYR A 153 13.71 6.10 11.59
CA TYR A 153 14.33 7.05 10.66
C TYR A 153 13.51 7.25 9.37
N ILE A 154 12.51 6.40 9.10
CA ILE A 154 11.63 6.54 7.94
C ILE A 154 10.73 7.77 8.06
N LEU A 155 10.45 8.30 9.25
CA LEU A 155 9.73 9.57 9.41
C LEU A 155 10.40 10.71 8.61
N LYS A 156 11.73 10.80 8.66
CA LYS A 156 12.50 11.77 7.85
C LYS A 156 12.29 11.55 6.34
N LYS A 157 12.30 10.27 5.90
CA LYS A 157 12.09 9.93 4.49
C LYS A 157 10.69 10.30 4.01
N ILE A 158 9.67 10.08 4.85
CA ILE A 158 8.28 10.48 4.58
C ILE A 158 8.20 12.00 4.39
N THR A 159 8.81 12.79 5.30
CA THR A 159 8.82 14.25 5.20
C THR A 159 9.48 14.71 3.90
N GLN A 160 10.65 14.18 3.58
CA GLN A 160 11.36 14.51 2.33
C GLN A 160 10.55 14.15 1.09
N THR A 161 9.86 13.00 1.11
CA THR A 161 8.99 12.56 0.00
C THR A 161 7.80 13.52 -0.15
N ARG A 162 7.16 13.93 0.96
CA ARG A 162 6.07 14.92 0.92
C ARG A 162 6.52 16.26 0.36
N GLU A 163 7.72 16.72 0.72
CA GLU A 163 8.31 17.95 0.15
C GLU A 163 8.50 17.83 -1.37
N LEU A 164 9.01 16.70 -1.86
CA LEU A 164 9.14 16.45 -3.31
C LEU A 164 7.78 16.44 -4.01
N ILE A 165 6.77 15.79 -3.45
CA ILE A 165 5.40 15.78 -3.99
C ILE A 165 4.87 17.23 -4.07
N ASN A 166 4.99 18.00 -2.99
CA ASN A 166 4.51 19.38 -2.95
C ASN A 166 5.23 20.25 -4.00
N LYS A 167 6.55 20.07 -4.15
CA LYS A 167 7.35 20.79 -5.15
C LYS A 167 6.97 20.45 -6.59
N SER A 168 6.56 19.22 -6.85
CA SER A 168 6.12 18.78 -8.18
C SER A 168 4.79 19.41 -8.62
N GLY A 169 3.98 19.92 -7.67
CA GLY A 169 2.61 20.39 -7.93
C GLY A 169 1.63 19.29 -8.31
N ARG A 170 2.02 18.03 -8.25
CA ARG A 170 1.19 16.87 -8.61
C ARG A 170 0.37 16.38 -7.42
N ASN A 171 -0.78 15.81 -7.70
CA ASN A 171 -1.61 15.16 -6.69
C ASN A 171 -1.22 13.69 -6.56
N ILE A 172 -0.17 13.42 -5.77
CA ILE A 172 0.36 12.08 -5.54
C ILE A 172 0.04 11.66 -4.11
N ARG A 173 -0.55 10.49 -3.94
CA ARG A 173 -0.80 9.88 -2.64
C ARG A 173 0.52 9.43 -2.01
N LEU A 174 0.73 9.71 -0.73
CA LEU A 174 1.90 9.22 0.02
C LEU A 174 1.47 8.16 1.02
N GLU A 175 1.76 6.92 0.67
CA GLU A 175 1.42 5.74 1.43
C GLU A 175 2.60 5.27 2.28
N VAL A 176 2.30 4.67 3.43
CA VAL A 176 3.30 4.06 4.33
C VAL A 176 2.85 2.66 4.70
N ASP A 177 3.75 1.69 4.52
CA ASP A 177 3.53 0.29 4.89
C ASP A 177 4.63 -0.23 5.81
N GLY A 178 4.20 -0.84 6.91
CA GLY A 178 5.04 -1.53 7.87
C GLY A 178 4.99 -0.96 9.29
N GLY A 179 4.46 -1.73 10.22
CA GLY A 179 4.43 -1.38 11.64
C GLY A 179 3.56 -0.18 12.00
N VAL A 180 2.61 0.19 11.15
CA VAL A 180 1.62 1.25 11.43
C VAL A 180 0.63 0.74 12.48
N LYS A 181 0.42 1.55 13.53
CA LYS A 181 -0.44 1.23 14.69
C LYS A 181 -1.15 2.50 15.17
N ILE A 182 -2.10 2.34 16.10
CA ILE A 182 -2.83 3.45 16.74
C ILE A 182 -1.84 4.47 17.34
N GLU A 183 -0.76 3.97 17.97
CA GLU A 183 0.19 4.78 18.73
C GLU A 183 1.07 5.68 17.87
N ASN A 184 1.33 5.32 16.60
CA ASN A 184 2.27 6.04 15.73
C ASN A 184 1.61 6.66 14.48
N ILE A 185 0.36 6.32 14.15
CA ILE A 185 -0.29 6.78 12.92
C ILE A 185 -0.38 8.32 12.82
N ALA A 186 -0.61 9.01 13.95
CA ALA A 186 -0.64 10.47 13.97
C ALA A 186 0.73 11.09 13.68
N GLU A 187 1.81 10.49 14.18
CA GLU A 187 3.19 10.94 13.91
C GLU A 187 3.55 10.74 12.43
N ILE A 188 3.18 9.58 11.87
CA ILE A 188 3.38 9.26 10.45
C ILE A 188 2.59 10.24 9.56
N ALA A 189 1.36 10.58 9.94
CA ALA A 189 0.54 11.58 9.24
C ALA A 189 1.16 12.99 9.32
N LYS A 190 1.67 13.39 10.49
CA LYS A 190 2.41 14.67 10.67
C LYS A 190 3.66 14.74 9.80
N ALA A 191 4.35 13.62 9.59
CA ALA A 191 5.49 13.55 8.69
C ALA A 191 5.10 13.73 7.20
N GLY A 192 3.81 13.62 6.87
CA GLY A 192 3.30 13.91 5.54
C GLY A 192 2.58 12.77 4.82
N ALA A 193 2.49 11.58 5.42
CA ALA A 193 1.72 10.48 4.85
C ALA A 193 0.21 10.77 4.88
N ASP A 194 -0.51 10.28 3.88
CA ASP A 194 -1.97 10.41 3.78
C ASP A 194 -2.69 9.09 3.45
N MET A 195 -1.95 7.98 3.35
CA MET A 195 -2.49 6.62 3.27
C MET A 195 -1.66 5.68 4.15
N PHE A 196 -2.34 4.82 4.92
CA PHE A 196 -1.72 4.03 5.99
C PHE A 196 -2.09 2.57 5.85
N VAL A 197 -1.08 1.73 5.59
CA VAL A 197 -1.26 0.28 5.54
C VAL A 197 -1.14 -0.29 6.96
N ALA A 198 -2.17 -1.00 7.39
CA ALA A 198 -2.22 -1.65 8.70
C ALA A 198 -2.75 -3.08 8.58
N GLY A 199 -1.88 -4.07 8.78
CA GLY A 199 -2.22 -5.49 8.75
C GLY A 199 -2.56 -6.03 10.14
N SER A 200 -1.57 -6.59 10.82
CA SER A 200 -1.73 -7.22 12.14
C SER A 200 -2.32 -6.30 13.20
N ALA A 201 -2.08 -4.99 13.12
CA ALA A 201 -2.67 -4.01 14.03
C ALA A 201 -4.22 -4.04 14.01
N ILE A 202 -4.83 -4.41 12.87
CA ILE A 202 -6.28 -4.52 12.71
C ILE A 202 -6.72 -5.99 12.85
N PHE A 203 -6.19 -6.88 12.00
CA PHE A 203 -6.69 -8.25 11.87
C PHE A 203 -6.40 -9.16 13.07
N SER A 204 -5.40 -8.84 13.90
CA SER A 204 -5.14 -9.57 15.16
C SER A 204 -6.07 -9.16 16.31
N GLN A 205 -6.97 -8.21 16.10
CA GLN A 205 -7.88 -7.74 17.15
C GLN A 205 -9.27 -8.38 17.00
N PRO A 206 -9.96 -8.64 18.11
CA PRO A 206 -11.28 -9.27 18.07
C PRO A 206 -12.37 -8.34 17.49
N ASN A 207 -12.14 -7.03 17.48
CA ASN A 207 -13.08 -6.02 16.99
C ASN A 207 -12.37 -4.95 16.12
N TYR A 208 -12.54 -5.06 14.81
CA TYR A 208 -11.92 -4.14 13.83
C TYR A 208 -12.43 -2.70 13.94
N GLN A 209 -13.73 -2.53 14.26
CA GLN A 209 -14.33 -1.20 14.42
C GLN A 209 -13.60 -0.37 15.47
N VAL A 210 -13.33 -0.95 16.64
CA VAL A 210 -12.62 -0.26 17.73
C VAL A 210 -11.25 0.23 17.29
N VAL A 211 -10.52 -0.58 16.53
CA VAL A 211 -9.18 -0.22 16.05
C VAL A 211 -9.24 0.89 15.00
N ILE A 212 -10.14 0.73 14.01
CA ILE A 212 -10.28 1.71 12.92
C ILE A 212 -10.77 3.05 13.48
N ASP A 213 -11.72 3.05 14.41
CA ASP A 213 -12.20 4.28 15.07
C ASP A 213 -11.06 4.96 15.87
N ALA A 214 -10.25 4.17 16.59
CA ALA A 214 -9.10 4.70 17.32
C ALA A 214 -8.05 5.31 16.37
N MET A 215 -7.75 4.66 15.23
CA MET A 215 -6.88 5.20 14.19
C MET A 215 -7.45 6.51 13.60
N ARG A 216 -8.75 6.55 13.28
CA ARG A 216 -9.43 7.77 12.81
C ARG A 216 -9.34 8.91 13.82
N LYS A 217 -9.54 8.61 15.12
CA LYS A 217 -9.42 9.59 16.19
C LYS A 217 -8.01 10.18 16.28
N GLN A 218 -6.98 9.35 16.11
CA GLN A 218 -5.59 9.83 16.07
C GLN A 218 -5.33 10.72 14.84
N LEU A 219 -5.81 10.32 13.66
CA LEU A 219 -5.66 11.10 12.44
C LEU A 219 -6.39 12.45 12.51
N ALA A 220 -7.55 12.52 13.16
CA ALA A 220 -8.29 13.78 13.36
C ALA A 220 -7.51 14.80 14.20
N THR A 221 -6.50 14.39 14.97
CA THR A 221 -5.61 15.34 15.70
C THR A 221 -4.60 16.04 14.81
N VAL A 222 -4.48 15.63 13.54
CA VAL A 222 -3.50 16.14 12.56
C VAL A 222 -4.18 17.05 11.53
N GLU A 223 -5.50 17.04 11.46
CA GLU A 223 -6.32 17.93 10.61
C GLU A 223 -6.38 19.34 11.17
#